data_244aa478040bfd52e02067b1e4fbc074
#
_entry.id   244aa478040bfd52e02067b1e4fbc074
#
_cell.length_a   1.000
_cell.length_b   1.000
_cell.length_c   1.000
_cell.angle_alpha   90.00
_cell.angle_beta   90.00
_cell.angle_gamma   90.00
#
_symmetry.space_group_name_H-M   'P 1'
#
loop_
_entity.id
_entity.type
_entity.pdbx_description
1 polymer ?
#
loop_
_entity_poly.entity_id
_entity_poly.type
_entity_poly.pdbx_seq_one_letter_code
_entity_poly.pdbx_strand_id
1 'polypeptide(L)'
;RQMGGSFGVAIFSHVLTQRTSYHTQRYSEALNYTGEIYHQTIDKLSAFALQTTGATEGTAKSLAEQLILERLDLEAYIGGINDDFYIAFIVTLLCLVPVFWLRKVKKTKELDLYLSKQNHIFVFINV
;
A
#
# COMPACT_ATOMS: atom_id res chain seq x y z
N ARG A 1 9.56 -10.26 21.19
CA ARG A 1 10.17 -9.56 20.01
C ARG A 1 9.51 -9.94 18.68
N GLN A 2 8.90 -11.12 18.57
CA GLN A 2 8.25 -11.60 17.34
C GLN A 2 6.78 -11.13 17.20
N MET A 3 6.11 -10.76 18.27
CA MET A 3 4.69 -10.35 18.23
C MET A 3 4.40 -9.12 17.35
N GLY A 4 5.31 -8.13 17.33
CA GLY A 4 5.13 -6.93 16.52
C GLY A 4 5.10 -7.18 15.01
N GLY A 5 5.92 -8.12 14.53
CA GLY A 5 5.95 -8.50 13.11
C GLY A 5 4.66 -9.17 12.66
N SER A 6 4.12 -10.08 13.46
CA SER A 6 2.86 -10.79 13.15
C SER A 6 1.67 -9.84 13.11
N PHE A 7 1.61 -8.88 14.04
CA PHE A 7 0.58 -7.84 14.03
C PHE A 7 0.68 -6.94 12.79
N GLY A 8 1.90 -6.53 12.42
CA GLY A 8 2.14 -5.71 11.23
C GLY A 8 1.65 -6.40 9.96
N VAL A 9 2.04 -7.66 9.76
CA VAL A 9 1.62 -8.45 8.59
C VAL A 9 0.09 -8.61 8.56
N ALA A 10 -0.55 -8.90 9.69
CA ALA A 10 -2.01 -9.06 9.75
C ALA A 10 -2.75 -7.76 9.37
N ILE A 11 -2.30 -6.61 9.86
CA ILE A 11 -2.89 -5.31 9.55
C ILE A 11 -2.73 -4.98 8.06
N PHE A 12 -1.50 -5.11 7.51
CA PHE A 12 -1.26 -4.83 6.11
C PHE A 12 -2.02 -5.78 5.19
N SER A 13 -2.07 -7.08 5.51
CA SER A 13 -2.86 -8.05 4.74
C SER A 13 -4.36 -7.68 4.72
N HIS A 14 -4.91 -7.24 5.85
CA HIS A 14 -6.30 -6.80 5.93
C HIS A 14 -6.55 -5.55 5.08
N VAL A 15 -5.66 -4.56 5.18
CA VAL A 15 -5.74 -3.32 4.40
C VAL A 15 -5.64 -3.62 2.90
N LEU A 16 -4.67 -4.45 2.50
CA LEU A 16 -4.50 -4.88 1.10
C LEU A 16 -5.77 -5.52 0.55
N THR A 17 -6.35 -6.49 1.28
CA THR A 17 -7.59 -7.15 0.87
C THR A 17 -8.75 -6.16 0.71
N GLN A 18 -8.91 -5.25 1.65
CA GLN A 18 -9.97 -4.23 1.61
C GLN A 18 -9.78 -3.26 0.45
N ARG A 19 -8.55 -2.81 0.19
CA ARG A 19 -8.23 -1.90 -0.92
C ARG A 19 -8.36 -2.58 -2.27
N THR A 20 -7.89 -3.80 -2.41
CA THR A 20 -8.09 -4.59 -3.63
C THR A 20 -9.57 -4.74 -3.95
N SER A 21 -10.41 -5.13 -2.97
CA SER A 21 -11.86 -5.23 -3.16
C SER A 21 -12.49 -3.92 -3.60
N TYR A 22 -12.06 -2.80 -3.01
CA TYR A 22 -12.53 -1.47 -3.40
C TYR A 22 -12.18 -1.13 -4.85
N HIS A 23 -10.95 -1.41 -5.27
CA HIS A 23 -10.49 -1.18 -6.64
C HIS A 23 -11.20 -2.10 -7.64
N THR A 24 -11.37 -3.39 -7.29
CA THR A 24 -12.12 -4.34 -8.13
C THR A 24 -13.54 -3.85 -8.38
N GLN A 25 -14.26 -3.44 -7.33
CA GLN A 25 -15.60 -2.89 -7.49
C GLN A 25 -15.60 -1.64 -8.37
N ARG A 26 -14.70 -0.72 -8.14
CA ARG A 26 -14.65 0.54 -8.88
C ARG A 26 -14.29 0.33 -10.35
N TYR A 27 -13.38 -0.59 -10.65
CA TYR A 27 -13.02 -0.92 -12.01
C TYR A 27 -14.11 -1.71 -12.73
N SER A 28 -14.82 -2.62 -12.03
CA SER A 28 -15.97 -3.32 -12.59
C SER A 28 -17.12 -2.39 -12.92
N GLU A 29 -17.39 -1.38 -12.08
CA GLU A 29 -18.40 -0.34 -12.37
C GLU A 29 -17.97 0.53 -13.58
N ALA A 30 -16.69 0.83 -13.73
CA ALA A 30 -16.16 1.60 -14.86
C ALA A 30 -16.14 0.82 -16.19
N LEU A 31 -16.11 -0.50 -16.11
CA LEU A 31 -16.09 -1.40 -17.28
C LEU A 31 -17.40 -1.44 -18.05
N ASN A 32 -18.34 -0.62 -17.86
CA ASN A 32 -19.62 -0.53 -18.58
C ASN A 32 -19.87 -1.73 -19.54
N TYR A 33 -20.29 -2.87 -18.98
CA TYR A 33 -20.50 -4.14 -19.71
C TYR A 33 -21.49 -4.05 -20.88
N THR A 34 -22.26 -2.98 -20.94
CA THR A 34 -23.18 -2.66 -22.03
C THR A 34 -22.59 -1.71 -23.05
N GLY A 35 -21.37 -1.23 -22.82
CA GLY A 35 -20.69 -0.28 -23.70
C GLY A 35 -20.16 -0.93 -24.99
N GLU A 36 -20.23 -0.18 -26.08
CA GLU A 36 -19.72 -0.63 -27.39
C GLU A 36 -18.23 -1.03 -27.35
N ILE A 37 -17.41 -0.32 -26.55
CA ILE A 37 -15.99 -0.61 -26.39
C ILE A 37 -15.77 -1.98 -25.76
N TYR A 38 -16.59 -2.35 -24.78
CA TYR A 38 -16.52 -3.67 -24.15
C TYR A 38 -16.79 -4.78 -25.17
N HIS A 39 -17.88 -4.67 -25.93
CA HIS A 39 -18.24 -5.65 -26.96
C HIS A 39 -17.18 -5.75 -28.04
N GLN A 40 -16.67 -4.65 -28.57
CA GLN A 40 -15.59 -4.66 -29.55
C GLN A 40 -14.30 -5.32 -29.01
N THR A 41 -14.00 -5.15 -27.72
CA THR A 41 -12.83 -5.78 -27.10
C THR A 41 -13.03 -7.30 -26.97
N ILE A 42 -14.21 -7.73 -26.52
CA ILE A 42 -14.59 -9.15 -26.47
C ILE A 42 -14.49 -9.79 -27.85
N ASP A 43 -15.04 -9.14 -28.88
CA ASP A 43 -15.03 -9.66 -30.25
C ASP A 43 -13.60 -9.83 -30.80
N LYS A 44 -12.72 -8.86 -30.55
CA LYS A 44 -11.30 -8.94 -30.94
C LYS A 44 -10.56 -10.07 -30.19
N LEU A 45 -10.78 -10.18 -28.87
CA LEU A 45 -10.13 -11.22 -28.07
C LEU A 45 -10.67 -12.62 -28.43
N SER A 46 -11.97 -12.75 -28.67
CA SER A 46 -12.56 -14.02 -29.10
C SER A 46 -12.06 -14.44 -30.48
N ALA A 47 -11.95 -13.51 -31.42
CA ALA A 47 -11.37 -13.77 -32.75
C ALA A 47 -9.91 -14.24 -32.64
N PHE A 48 -9.13 -13.60 -31.78
CA PHE A 48 -7.75 -14.03 -31.51
C PHE A 48 -7.70 -15.43 -30.87
N ALA A 49 -8.58 -15.72 -29.89
CA ALA A 49 -8.66 -17.03 -29.26
C ALA A 49 -9.06 -18.13 -30.28
N LEU A 50 -9.99 -17.86 -31.17
CA LEU A 50 -10.37 -18.76 -32.26
C LEU A 50 -9.18 -19.15 -33.16
N GLN A 51 -8.37 -18.14 -33.54
CA GLN A 51 -7.21 -18.35 -34.40
C GLN A 51 -6.08 -19.13 -33.71
N THR A 52 -5.87 -18.92 -32.42
CA THR A 52 -4.74 -19.50 -31.69
C THR A 52 -5.04 -20.86 -31.08
N THR A 53 -6.26 -21.10 -30.62
CA THR A 53 -6.62 -22.31 -29.88
C THR A 53 -7.47 -23.30 -30.70
N GLY A 54 -8.03 -22.87 -31.82
CA GLY A 54 -8.99 -23.69 -32.58
C GLY A 54 -10.29 -24.00 -31.80
N ALA A 55 -10.57 -23.22 -30.76
CA ALA A 55 -11.74 -23.39 -29.91
C ALA A 55 -13.04 -23.07 -30.65
N THR A 56 -14.17 -23.52 -30.11
CA THR A 56 -15.48 -23.13 -30.65
C THR A 56 -15.79 -21.67 -30.28
N GLU A 57 -16.65 -21.00 -31.03
CA GLU A 57 -17.02 -19.59 -30.82
C GLU A 57 -17.48 -19.31 -29.40
N GLY A 58 -18.29 -20.20 -28.80
CA GLY A 58 -18.73 -20.05 -27.41
C GLY A 58 -17.59 -20.14 -26.39
N THR A 59 -16.64 -21.07 -26.64
CA THR A 59 -15.45 -21.21 -25.76
C THR A 59 -14.51 -20.03 -25.92
N ALA A 60 -14.32 -19.51 -27.11
CA ALA A 60 -13.47 -18.36 -27.38
C ALA A 60 -14.02 -17.10 -26.71
N LYS A 61 -15.34 -16.91 -26.71
CA LYS A 61 -15.99 -15.80 -26.03
C LYS A 61 -15.83 -15.88 -24.50
N SER A 62 -16.05 -17.06 -23.91
CA SER A 62 -15.85 -17.24 -22.47
C SER A 62 -14.40 -17.05 -22.03
N LEU A 63 -13.44 -17.47 -22.86
CA LEU A 63 -12.01 -17.18 -22.62
C LEU A 63 -11.71 -15.68 -22.69
N ALA A 64 -12.28 -14.95 -23.64
CA ALA A 64 -12.12 -13.50 -23.75
C ALA A 64 -12.67 -12.76 -22.52
N GLU A 65 -13.85 -13.17 -22.03
CA GLU A 65 -14.44 -12.63 -20.81
C GLU A 65 -13.58 -12.92 -19.57
N GLN A 66 -13.06 -14.13 -19.42
CA GLN A 66 -12.16 -14.50 -18.33
C GLN A 66 -10.86 -13.69 -18.36
N LEU A 67 -10.26 -13.47 -19.52
CA LEU A 67 -9.06 -12.67 -19.66
C LEU A 67 -9.27 -11.20 -19.24
N ILE A 68 -10.43 -10.63 -19.54
CA ILE A 68 -10.76 -9.25 -19.10
C ILE A 68 -10.93 -9.20 -17.59
N LEU A 69 -11.63 -10.18 -16.98
CA LEU A 69 -11.80 -10.23 -15.52
C LEU A 69 -10.47 -10.44 -14.80
N GLU A 70 -9.61 -11.34 -15.29
CA GLU A 70 -8.28 -11.56 -14.74
C GLU A 70 -7.42 -10.29 -14.82
N ARG A 71 -7.49 -9.56 -15.94
CA ARG A 71 -6.80 -8.28 -16.10
C ARG A 71 -7.30 -7.24 -15.12
N LEU A 72 -8.61 -7.15 -14.93
CA LEU A 72 -9.23 -6.25 -13.97
C LEU A 72 -8.77 -6.55 -12.53
N ASP A 73 -8.74 -7.82 -12.15
CA ASP A 73 -8.30 -8.24 -10.83
C ASP A 73 -6.81 -7.93 -10.59
N LEU A 74 -5.96 -8.12 -11.60
CA LEU A 74 -4.55 -7.74 -11.55
C LEU A 74 -4.37 -6.23 -11.36
N GLU A 75 -5.07 -5.40 -12.12
CA GLU A 75 -5.01 -3.94 -11.99
C GLU A 75 -5.53 -3.48 -10.61
N ALA A 76 -6.60 -4.10 -10.11
CA ALA A 76 -7.13 -3.82 -8.78
C ALA A 76 -6.15 -4.22 -7.68
N TYR A 77 -5.46 -5.35 -7.83
CA TYR A 77 -4.44 -5.81 -6.90
C TYR A 77 -3.22 -4.86 -6.87
N ILE A 78 -2.75 -4.42 -8.04
CA ILE A 78 -1.67 -3.43 -8.16
C ILE A 78 -2.08 -2.11 -7.49
N GLY A 79 -3.31 -1.65 -7.70
CA GLY A 79 -3.86 -0.49 -7.02
C GLY A 79 -3.87 -0.64 -5.50
N GLY A 80 -4.29 -1.80 -5.00
CA GLY A 80 -4.26 -2.14 -3.58
C GLY A 80 -2.87 -2.12 -2.96
N ILE A 81 -1.87 -2.68 -3.65
CA ILE A 81 -0.46 -2.64 -3.22
C ILE A 81 0.04 -1.19 -3.15
N ASN A 82 -0.26 -0.38 -4.14
CA ASN A 82 0.16 1.02 -4.16
C ASN A 82 -0.41 1.79 -2.95
N ASP A 83 -1.68 1.58 -2.62
CA ASP A 83 -2.32 2.16 -1.44
C ASP A 83 -1.65 1.68 -0.13
N ASP A 84 -1.27 0.41 -0.05
CA ASP A 84 -0.57 -0.18 1.10
C ASP A 84 0.79 0.49 1.35
N PHE A 85 1.56 0.74 0.28
CA PHE A 85 2.81 1.49 0.38
C PHE A 85 2.59 2.93 0.86
N TYR A 86 1.53 3.59 0.42
CA TYR A 86 1.17 4.93 0.89
C TYR A 86 0.86 4.94 2.40
N ILE A 87 0.10 3.97 2.87
CA ILE A 87 -0.24 3.82 4.29
C ILE A 87 1.03 3.53 5.11
N ALA A 88 1.88 2.61 4.65
CA ALA A 88 3.16 2.29 5.29
C ALA A 88 4.06 3.53 5.40
N PHE A 89 4.13 4.35 4.36
CA PHE A 89 4.87 5.61 4.35
C PHE A 89 4.35 6.59 5.42
N ILE A 90 3.03 6.81 5.48
CA ILE A 90 2.41 7.69 6.47
C ILE A 90 2.68 7.20 7.90
N VAL A 91 2.51 5.90 8.15
CA VAL A 91 2.79 5.29 9.47
C VAL A 91 4.26 5.48 9.86
N THR A 92 5.18 5.28 8.92
CA THR A 92 6.62 5.49 9.15
C THR A 92 6.93 6.94 9.51
N LEU A 93 6.33 7.92 8.81
CA LEU A 93 6.48 9.33 9.12
C LEU A 93 5.94 9.66 10.53
N LEU A 94 4.78 9.12 10.90
CA LEU A 94 4.21 9.30 12.24
C LEU A 94 5.12 8.73 13.33
N CYS A 95 5.77 7.59 13.08
CA CYS A 95 6.73 6.99 14.01
C CYS A 95 8.02 7.80 14.18
N LEU A 96 8.40 8.63 13.20
CA LEU A 96 9.56 9.51 13.31
C LEU A 96 9.33 10.70 14.24
N VAL A 97 8.10 11.18 14.37
CA VAL A 97 7.76 12.34 15.20
C VAL A 97 8.21 12.17 16.66
N PRO A 98 7.85 11.10 17.39
CA PRO A 98 8.30 10.90 18.77
C PRO A 98 9.82 10.72 18.89
N VAL A 99 10.47 10.14 17.89
CA VAL A 99 11.93 9.97 17.87
C VAL A 99 12.64 11.32 17.83
N PHE A 100 12.17 12.26 16.99
CA PHE A 100 12.72 13.61 16.94
C PHE A 100 12.46 14.37 18.25
N TRP A 101 11.29 14.18 18.85
CA TRP A 101 10.94 14.85 20.11
C TRP A 101 11.79 14.35 21.28
N LEU A 102 11.99 13.05 21.42
CA LEU A 102 12.84 12.45 22.44
C LEU A 102 14.31 12.87 22.28
N ARG A 103 14.80 12.99 21.04
CA ARG A 103 16.17 13.45 20.76
C ARG A 103 16.38 14.89 21.23
N LYS A 104 15.37 15.76 21.06
CA LYS A 104 15.42 17.17 21.51
C LYS A 104 15.47 17.27 23.04
N VAL A 105 14.65 16.48 23.74
CA VAL A 105 14.60 16.43 25.20
C VAL A 105 15.92 15.95 25.81
N LYS A 106 16.55 14.92 25.22
CA LYS A 106 17.82 14.39 25.71
C LYS A 106 18.95 15.42 25.63
N LYS A 107 19.02 16.19 24.53
CA LYS A 107 20.04 17.23 24.35
C LYS A 107 19.90 18.38 25.37
N THR A 108 18.68 18.76 25.72
CA THR A 108 18.42 19.81 26.74
C THR A 108 18.85 19.34 28.14
N LYS A 109 18.54 18.09 28.52
CA LYS A 109 18.96 17.54 29.82
C LYS A 109 20.48 17.44 29.99
N GLU A 110 21.19 17.04 28.96
CA GLU A 110 22.66 17.02 29.02
C GLU A 110 23.24 18.44 29.20
N LEU A 111 22.71 19.42 28.47
CA LEU A 111 23.16 20.80 28.58
C LEU A 111 22.95 21.35 30.00
N ASP A 112 21.76 21.11 30.59
CA ASP A 112 21.45 21.52 31.95
C ASP A 112 22.37 20.87 33.00
N LEU A 113 22.72 19.62 32.78
CA LEU A 113 23.64 18.86 33.65
C LEU A 113 25.08 19.42 33.59
N TYR A 114 25.55 19.79 32.39
CA TYR A 114 26.86 20.43 32.19
C TYR A 114 26.90 21.83 32.87
N LEU A 115 25.86 22.64 32.70
CA LEU A 115 25.75 23.96 33.30
C LEU A 115 25.70 23.90 34.85
N SER A 116 24.93 22.96 35.40
CA SER A 116 24.87 22.70 36.83
C SER A 116 26.21 22.30 37.42
N LYS A 117 26.95 21.42 36.73
CA LYS A 117 28.28 20.98 37.15
C LYS A 117 29.31 22.13 37.13
N GLN A 118 29.23 23.01 36.15
CA GLN A 118 30.11 24.15 36.01
C GLN A 118 29.85 25.20 37.11
N ASN A 119 28.60 25.44 37.47
CA ASN A 119 28.24 26.32 38.60
C ASN A 119 28.74 25.76 39.94
N HIS A 120 28.68 24.46 40.17
CA HIS A 120 29.25 23.87 41.40
C HIS A 120 30.77 24.06 41.52
N ILE A 121 31.50 23.94 40.40
CA ILE A 121 32.97 24.15 40.40
C ILE A 121 33.29 25.64 40.67
N PHE A 122 32.51 26.56 40.13
CA PHE A 122 32.72 28.02 40.37
C PHE A 122 32.49 28.43 41.83
N VAL A 123 31.54 27.80 42.52
CA VAL A 123 31.27 28.05 43.95
C VAL A 123 32.42 27.51 44.83
N PHE A 124 33.05 26.40 44.46
CA PHE A 124 34.18 25.80 45.20
C PHE A 124 35.48 26.57 45.06
N ILE A 125 35.68 27.34 44.00
CA ILE A 125 36.94 28.11 43.75
C ILE A 125 36.89 29.48 44.44
N ASN A 126 35.72 30.00 44.82
CA ASN A 126 35.55 31.31 45.45
C ASN A 126 35.31 31.26 46.98
N VAL A 127 35.53 30.11 47.64
CA VAL A 127 35.60 29.95 49.11
C VAL A 127 37.02 29.63 49.51
#